data_eac94dc5e0cf1faff4566afaee0edce0
#
_entry.id   eac94dc5e0cf1faff4566afaee0edce0
#
_cell.length_a   1.000
_cell.length_b   1.000
_cell.length_c   1.000
_cell.angle_alpha   90.00
_cell.angle_beta   90.00
_cell.angle_gamma   90.00
#
_symmetry.space_group_name_H-M   'P 1'
#
loop_
_entity.id
_entity.type
_entity.pdbx_description
1 polymer ?
#
loop_
_entity_poly.entity_id
_entity_poly.type
_entity_poly.pdbx_seq_one_letter_code
_entity_poly.pdbx_strand_id
1 'polypeptide(L)'
;QNKNGKDASPVRSQENLPTQGESANKDESLYEQKDMLAAQYQQAGYQDMLDRKESQVYTYTAPWTIYSLGFSCRPDQKYRIGIGSFLEDIENKIEIIQLDDNLENFVVRNSFNHKYPPTKLMFIPDLEGAYADIMATSGETLKIWQINEKDVELRSDLVNNKQIEFSAPLTSFDWYPSNMALIGTS
;
A
#
# COMPACT_ATOMS: atom_id res chain seq x y z
N GLN A 1 15.71 -86.76 18.12
CA GLN A 1 15.83 -86.74 19.55
C GLN A 1 15.64 -85.37 20.16
N ASN A 2 14.47 -85.16 20.76
CA ASN A 2 14.30 -84.58 22.11
C ASN A 2 14.89 -83.15 22.35
N LYS A 3 14.25 -82.23 22.88
CA LYS A 3 13.10 -81.99 23.81
C LYS A 3 13.02 -80.50 24.17
N ASN A 4 11.81 -80.10 24.43
CA ASN A 4 11.42 -79.05 25.42
C ASN A 4 11.93 -77.63 25.18
N GLY A 5 11.15 -76.60 24.94
CA GLY A 5 9.94 -76.26 25.72
C GLY A 5 10.24 -75.13 26.67
N LYS A 6 9.69 -73.97 26.41
CA LYS A 6 9.04 -73.13 27.45
C LYS A 6 8.51 -71.85 26.87
N ASP A 7 7.21 -71.67 26.98
CA ASP A 7 6.46 -70.48 26.86
C ASP A 7 7.04 -69.31 27.70
N ALA A 8 7.14 -68.15 27.13
CA ALA A 8 7.17 -66.92 27.86
C ALA A 8 6.30 -65.90 27.13
N SER A 9 5.12 -65.67 27.65
CA SER A 9 4.20 -64.63 27.22
C SER A 9 4.83 -63.24 27.42
N PRO A 10 4.67 -62.33 26.47
CA PRO A 10 5.13 -60.95 26.66
C PRO A 10 4.19 -60.21 27.60
N VAL A 11 4.78 -59.58 28.59
CA VAL A 11 4.16 -58.61 29.51
C VAL A 11 3.69 -57.40 28.70
N ARG A 12 2.39 -57.18 28.69
CA ARG A 12 1.72 -56.04 28.08
C ARG A 12 1.98 -54.82 28.95
N SER A 13 2.90 -53.94 28.53
CA SER A 13 3.07 -52.62 29.11
C SER A 13 1.79 -51.81 28.82
N GLN A 14 1.10 -51.41 29.85
CA GLN A 14 -0.02 -50.45 29.75
C GLN A 14 0.59 -49.08 29.47
N GLU A 15 0.47 -48.60 28.23
CA GLU A 15 0.62 -47.18 27.91
C GLU A 15 -0.54 -46.42 28.53
N ASN A 16 -0.26 -45.56 29.48
CA ASN A 16 -1.17 -44.57 30.00
C ASN A 16 -1.51 -43.56 28.85
N LEU A 17 -2.68 -43.70 28.29
CA LEU A 17 -3.27 -42.65 27.47
C LEU A 17 -3.51 -41.41 28.36
N PRO A 18 -3.11 -40.20 27.91
CA PRO A 18 -3.48 -38.98 28.61
C PRO A 18 -5.01 -38.80 28.57
N THR A 19 -5.56 -38.51 29.73
CA THR A 19 -6.99 -38.26 29.96
C THR A 19 -7.45 -37.07 29.10
N GLN A 20 -8.50 -37.27 28.30
CA GLN A 20 -9.13 -36.26 27.39
C GLN A 20 -9.59 -34.94 28.06
N GLY A 21 -9.46 -34.83 29.39
CA GLY A 21 -9.88 -33.62 30.13
C GLY A 21 -8.83 -32.50 30.23
N GLU A 22 -7.53 -32.80 30.07
CA GLU A 22 -6.48 -31.78 30.21
C GLU A 22 -6.20 -30.99 28.91
N SER A 23 -6.50 -31.57 27.76
CA SER A 23 -6.32 -30.92 26.47
C SER A 23 -7.41 -29.88 26.20
N ALA A 24 -8.67 -30.19 26.53
CA ALA A 24 -9.80 -29.29 26.31
C ALA A 24 -9.70 -28.00 27.16
N ASN A 25 -9.18 -28.10 28.40
CA ASN A 25 -9.05 -26.95 29.29
C ASN A 25 -7.92 -25.98 28.86
N LYS A 26 -6.89 -26.48 28.19
CA LYS A 26 -5.79 -25.64 27.66
C LYS A 26 -6.21 -24.87 26.39
N ASP A 27 -6.99 -25.48 25.55
CA ASP A 27 -7.49 -24.83 24.32
C ASP A 27 -8.50 -23.74 24.67
N GLU A 28 -9.42 -23.96 25.58
CA GLU A 28 -10.39 -22.99 26.04
C GLU A 28 -9.74 -21.75 26.67
N SER A 29 -8.74 -21.96 27.52
CA SER A 29 -7.92 -20.89 28.11
C SER A 29 -7.16 -20.07 27.05
N LEU A 30 -6.71 -20.70 25.96
CA LEU A 30 -5.99 -20.04 24.89
C LEU A 30 -6.94 -19.17 24.01
N TYR A 31 -8.18 -19.61 23.81
CA TYR A 31 -9.21 -18.83 23.13
C TYR A 31 -9.63 -17.61 23.95
N GLU A 32 -9.86 -17.78 25.26
CA GLU A 32 -10.18 -16.67 26.17
C GLU A 32 -9.06 -15.61 26.22
N GLN A 33 -7.79 -16.04 26.22
CA GLN A 33 -6.66 -15.11 26.17
C GLN A 33 -6.58 -14.35 24.86
N LYS A 34 -6.87 -14.98 23.72
CA LYS A 34 -6.90 -14.32 22.42
C LYS A 34 -8.04 -13.31 22.32
N ASP A 35 -9.20 -13.65 22.83
CA ASP A 35 -10.37 -12.76 22.81
C ASP A 35 -10.16 -11.55 23.73
N MET A 36 -9.56 -11.75 24.90
CA MET A 36 -9.18 -10.64 25.79
C MET A 36 -8.14 -9.72 25.13
N LEU A 37 -7.15 -10.29 24.47
CA LEU A 37 -6.11 -9.52 23.79
C LEU A 37 -6.71 -8.74 22.60
N ALA A 38 -7.58 -9.34 21.81
CA ALA A 38 -8.29 -8.69 20.72
C ALA A 38 -9.18 -7.55 21.22
N ALA A 39 -9.91 -7.75 22.33
CA ALA A 39 -10.70 -6.73 22.98
C ALA A 39 -9.85 -5.56 23.49
N GLN A 40 -8.68 -5.85 24.04
CA GLN A 40 -7.73 -4.84 24.52
C GLN A 40 -7.17 -3.99 23.36
N TYR A 41 -6.83 -4.60 22.21
CA TYR A 41 -6.41 -3.88 21.03
C TYR A 41 -7.53 -3.01 20.43
N GLN A 42 -8.76 -3.52 20.41
CA GLN A 42 -9.92 -2.74 19.97
C GLN A 42 -10.17 -1.55 20.88
N GLN A 43 -10.07 -1.76 22.20
CA GLN A 43 -10.30 -0.71 23.19
C GLN A 43 -9.19 0.35 23.15
N ALA A 44 -7.93 -0.05 22.95
CA ALA A 44 -6.81 0.87 22.79
C ALA A 44 -6.95 1.70 21.50
N GLY A 45 -7.37 1.09 20.39
CA GLY A 45 -7.64 1.80 19.13
C GLY A 45 -8.84 2.74 19.23
N TYR A 46 -9.88 2.39 19.99
CA TYR A 46 -11.03 3.25 20.25
C TYR A 46 -10.65 4.44 21.15
N GLN A 47 -9.82 4.21 22.18
CA GLN A 47 -9.34 5.26 23.06
C GLN A 47 -8.42 6.24 22.30
N ASP A 48 -7.53 5.74 21.42
CA ASP A 48 -6.71 6.57 20.54
C ASP A 48 -7.55 7.41 19.57
N MET A 49 -8.70 6.88 19.11
CA MET A 49 -9.67 7.63 18.33
C MET A 49 -10.38 8.74 19.13
N LEU A 50 -10.69 8.47 20.39
CA LEU A 50 -11.36 9.45 21.29
C LEU A 50 -10.39 10.55 21.77
N ASP A 51 -9.13 10.21 21.97
CA ASP A 51 -8.08 11.15 22.40
C ASP A 51 -7.54 12.02 21.25
N ARG A 52 -7.94 11.73 20.00
CA ARG A 52 -7.65 12.61 18.86
C ARG A 52 -8.38 13.94 19.06
N LYS A 53 -7.68 14.88 19.66
CA LYS A 53 -8.03 16.28 19.60
C LYS A 53 -8.41 16.67 18.17
N GLU A 54 -9.51 17.39 18.05
CA GLU A 54 -10.08 18.05 16.88
C GLU A 54 -9.49 17.64 15.52
N SER A 55 -10.31 17.05 14.65
CA SER A 55 -9.89 16.69 13.30
C SER A 55 -9.34 17.94 12.60
N GLN A 56 -8.03 17.93 12.33
CA GLN A 56 -7.38 19.02 11.61
C GLN A 56 -7.76 18.90 10.12
N VAL A 57 -8.29 20.00 9.58
CA VAL A 57 -8.63 20.10 8.16
C VAL A 57 -7.66 21.06 7.50
N TYR A 58 -6.90 20.56 6.55
CA TYR A 58 -6.00 21.35 5.74
C TYR A 58 -6.58 21.50 4.33
N THR A 59 -6.54 22.70 3.78
CA THR A 59 -7.09 22.98 2.46
C THR A 59 -6.01 23.50 1.52
N TYR A 60 -5.96 22.94 0.33
CA TYR A 60 -5.17 23.46 -0.79
C TYR A 60 -6.09 23.89 -1.92
N THR A 61 -5.91 25.10 -2.44
CA THR A 61 -6.66 25.61 -3.57
C THR A 61 -5.74 25.67 -4.79
N ALA A 62 -5.96 24.78 -5.75
CA ALA A 62 -5.26 24.80 -7.02
C ALA A 62 -5.83 25.92 -7.92
N PRO A 63 -5.01 26.56 -8.79
CA PRO A 63 -5.50 27.58 -9.73
C PRO A 63 -6.26 26.99 -10.95
N TRP A 64 -6.48 25.69 -10.97
CA TRP A 64 -7.13 24.91 -12.02
C TRP A 64 -7.95 23.76 -11.43
N THR A 65 -8.82 23.17 -12.25
CA THR A 65 -9.62 22.00 -11.83
C THR A 65 -8.71 20.79 -11.59
N ILE A 66 -8.77 20.23 -10.39
CA ILE A 66 -8.06 18.99 -10.05
C ILE A 66 -8.82 17.82 -10.68
N TYR A 67 -8.13 17.04 -11.52
CA TYR A 67 -8.69 15.89 -12.21
C TYR A 67 -8.27 14.57 -11.60
N SER A 68 -7.01 14.45 -11.21
CA SER A 68 -6.48 13.25 -10.55
C SER A 68 -5.69 13.62 -9.29
N LEU A 69 -5.67 12.69 -8.34
CA LEU A 69 -5.02 12.87 -7.05
C LEU A 69 -4.47 11.53 -6.57
N GLY A 70 -3.30 11.53 -5.93
CA GLY A 70 -2.71 10.36 -5.30
C GLY A 70 -1.81 10.72 -4.14
N PHE A 71 -1.92 9.97 -3.04
CA PHE A 71 -1.02 10.11 -1.90
C PHE A 71 0.29 9.36 -2.11
N SER A 72 1.37 9.92 -1.59
CA SER A 72 2.61 9.19 -1.37
C SER A 72 2.51 8.40 -0.07
N CYS A 73 2.91 7.12 -0.10
CA CYS A 73 2.97 6.28 1.09
C CYS A 73 4.39 6.18 1.69
N ARG A 74 5.38 6.90 1.13
CA ARG A 74 6.76 6.88 1.62
C ARG A 74 6.87 7.50 3.00
N PRO A 75 7.58 6.85 3.95
CA PRO A 75 7.69 7.33 5.33
C PRO A 75 8.55 8.61 5.46
N ASP A 76 9.46 8.84 4.52
CA ASP A 76 10.32 10.03 4.44
C ASP A 76 9.63 11.24 3.78
N GLN A 77 8.43 11.03 3.19
CA GLN A 77 7.65 12.04 2.47
C GLN A 77 6.22 12.11 3.01
N LYS A 78 6.09 12.44 4.29
CA LYS A 78 4.79 12.48 4.98
C LYS A 78 3.86 13.54 4.37
N TYR A 79 2.58 13.19 4.28
CA TYR A 79 1.51 14.08 3.84
C TYR A 79 1.73 14.70 2.45
N ARG A 80 2.45 14.00 1.58
CA ARG A 80 2.72 14.41 0.21
C ARG A 80 1.63 13.88 -0.72
N ILE A 81 1.14 14.75 -1.59
CA ILE A 81 0.07 14.46 -2.54
C ILE A 81 0.52 14.93 -3.92
N GLY A 82 0.28 14.10 -4.93
CA GLY A 82 0.34 14.51 -6.32
C GLY A 82 -1.05 14.92 -6.78
N ILE A 83 -1.17 16.01 -7.51
CA ILE A 83 -2.42 16.48 -8.10
C ILE A 83 -2.21 16.80 -9.58
N GLY A 84 -3.15 16.39 -10.41
CA GLY A 84 -3.13 16.62 -11.86
C GLY A 84 -4.27 17.51 -12.32
N SER A 85 -3.98 18.43 -13.25
CA SER A 85 -4.96 19.38 -13.75
C SER A 85 -5.89 18.77 -14.80
N PHE A 86 -7.04 19.45 -14.98
CA PHE A 86 -7.86 19.36 -16.17
C PHE A 86 -7.96 20.75 -16.77
N LEU A 87 -7.19 20.96 -17.83
CA LEU A 87 -7.26 22.15 -18.66
C LEU A 87 -7.66 21.70 -20.08
N GLU A 88 -8.58 22.44 -20.70
CA GLU A 88 -9.00 22.20 -22.09
C GLU A 88 -7.91 22.60 -23.10
N ASP A 89 -6.66 22.53 -22.69
CA ASP A 89 -5.48 22.87 -23.45
C ASP A 89 -4.53 21.68 -23.56
N ILE A 90 -3.55 21.78 -24.45
CA ILE A 90 -2.53 20.75 -24.69
C ILE A 90 -1.51 20.70 -23.54
N GLU A 91 -1.45 21.71 -22.69
CA GLU A 91 -0.52 21.78 -21.57
C GLU A 91 -1.25 21.71 -20.23
N ASN A 92 -1.34 20.50 -19.71
CA ASN A 92 -1.76 20.27 -18.36
C ASN A 92 -0.57 20.29 -17.39
N LYS A 93 -0.85 20.30 -16.10
CA LYS A 93 0.16 20.38 -15.06
C LYS A 93 -0.04 19.29 -14.03
N ILE A 94 1.08 18.87 -13.46
CA ILE A 94 1.11 18.07 -12.24
C ILE A 94 1.85 18.88 -11.19
N GLU A 95 1.26 18.98 -10.01
CA GLU A 95 1.92 19.54 -8.84
C GLU A 95 2.06 18.46 -7.78
N ILE A 96 3.19 18.48 -7.12
CA ILE A 96 3.45 17.68 -5.91
C ILE A 96 3.39 18.66 -4.76
N ILE A 97 2.36 18.52 -3.94
CA ILE A 97 2.15 19.33 -2.74
C ILE A 97 2.46 18.52 -1.50
N GLN A 98 2.91 19.18 -0.47
CA GLN A 98 3.21 18.56 0.80
C GLN A 98 2.79 19.47 1.94
N LEU A 99 2.19 18.88 2.97
CA LEU A 99 1.90 19.63 4.19
C LEU A 99 3.22 20.00 4.87
N ASP A 100 3.41 21.27 5.14
CA ASP A 100 4.54 21.78 5.89
C ASP A 100 4.11 21.96 7.36
N ASP A 101 4.73 21.19 8.26
CA ASP A 101 4.38 21.16 9.67
C ASP A 101 4.59 22.54 10.37
N ASN A 102 5.52 23.36 9.86
CA ASN A 102 5.78 24.67 10.44
C ASN A 102 4.78 25.73 9.98
N LEU A 103 4.28 25.58 8.75
CA LEU A 103 3.34 26.53 8.16
C LEU A 103 1.88 26.10 8.38
N GLU A 104 1.67 24.87 8.85
CA GLU A 104 0.35 24.25 8.98
C GLU A 104 -0.47 24.35 7.67
N ASN A 105 0.21 24.30 6.52
CA ASN A 105 -0.37 24.51 5.22
C ASN A 105 0.33 23.67 4.15
N PHE A 106 -0.36 23.40 3.04
CA PHE A 106 0.26 22.76 1.88
C PHE A 106 1.15 23.73 1.11
N VAL A 107 2.34 23.26 0.76
CA VAL A 107 3.28 23.95 -0.10
C VAL A 107 3.53 23.13 -1.37
N VAL A 108 3.72 23.80 -2.49
CA VAL A 108 4.12 23.15 -3.75
C VAL A 108 5.61 22.84 -3.68
N ARG A 109 5.97 21.57 -3.78
CA ARG A 109 7.37 21.11 -3.81
C ARG A 109 7.90 21.04 -5.24
N ASN A 110 7.10 20.48 -6.15
CA ASN A 110 7.44 20.37 -7.56
C ASN A 110 6.22 20.72 -8.42
N SER A 111 6.47 21.29 -9.60
CA SER A 111 5.45 21.53 -10.62
C SER A 111 6.07 21.24 -11.98
N PHE A 112 5.38 20.48 -12.83
CA PHE A 112 5.87 20.13 -14.17
C PHE A 112 4.72 19.93 -15.15
N ASN A 113 5.03 20.04 -16.44
CA ASN A 113 4.05 19.94 -17.49
C ASN A 113 3.71 18.49 -17.82
N HIS A 114 2.44 18.25 -18.10
CA HIS A 114 1.90 17.00 -18.62
C HIS A 114 1.04 17.28 -19.83
N LYS A 115 1.30 16.60 -20.95
CA LYS A 115 0.71 16.95 -22.26
C LYS A 115 -0.82 16.93 -22.25
N TYR A 116 -1.42 15.96 -21.57
CA TYR A 116 -2.87 15.81 -21.45
C TYR A 116 -3.29 15.73 -19.98
N PRO A 117 -4.58 15.90 -19.65
CA PRO A 117 -5.05 15.65 -18.30
C PRO A 117 -4.68 14.22 -17.86
N PRO A 118 -3.98 14.06 -16.75
CA PRO A 118 -3.64 12.72 -16.25
C PRO A 118 -4.90 12.04 -15.72
N THR A 119 -5.29 10.93 -16.32
CA THR A 119 -6.47 10.16 -15.90
C THR A 119 -6.28 9.53 -14.53
N LYS A 120 -5.05 9.15 -14.20
CA LYS A 120 -4.63 8.70 -12.87
C LYS A 120 -3.17 9.08 -12.64
N LEU A 121 -2.83 9.35 -11.40
CA LEU A 121 -1.44 9.44 -10.93
C LEU A 121 -1.27 8.62 -9.65
N MET A 122 -0.09 8.05 -9.47
CA MET A 122 0.21 7.21 -8.33
C MET A 122 1.70 7.23 -8.06
N PHE A 123 2.09 7.48 -6.81
CA PHE A 123 3.48 7.26 -6.39
C PHE A 123 3.75 5.76 -6.27
N ILE A 124 5.02 5.39 -6.38
CA ILE A 124 5.45 4.03 -6.09
C ILE A 124 4.96 3.62 -4.68
N PRO A 125 4.34 2.45 -4.52
CA PRO A 125 3.81 2.01 -3.23
C PRO A 125 4.91 1.48 -2.29
N ASP A 126 5.94 2.31 -2.06
CA ASP A 126 7.14 2.00 -1.28
C ASP A 126 6.96 2.45 0.17
N LEU A 127 6.47 1.54 1.01
CA LEU A 127 6.23 1.79 2.44
C LEU A 127 7.52 1.84 3.28
N GLU A 128 8.65 1.41 2.73
CA GLU A 128 9.92 1.36 3.43
C GLU A 128 10.89 2.47 2.98
N GLY A 129 10.60 3.12 1.86
CA GLY A 129 11.49 4.12 1.27
C GLY A 129 12.77 3.51 0.67
N ALA A 130 12.70 2.24 0.25
CA ALA A 130 13.84 1.48 -0.25
C ALA A 130 14.15 1.74 -1.73
N TYR A 131 13.20 2.25 -2.48
CA TYR A 131 13.32 2.51 -3.91
C TYR A 131 13.54 3.99 -4.21
N ALA A 132 13.93 4.29 -5.44
CA ALA A 132 13.95 5.65 -5.94
C ALA A 132 12.55 6.26 -5.84
N ASP A 133 12.48 7.57 -5.61
CA ASP A 133 11.23 8.29 -5.51
C ASP A 133 10.64 8.50 -6.91
N ILE A 134 9.65 7.69 -7.28
CA ILE A 134 9.05 7.71 -8.59
C ILE A 134 7.52 7.80 -8.51
N MET A 135 6.94 8.36 -9.55
CA MET A 135 5.51 8.46 -9.75
C MET A 135 5.15 7.99 -11.16
N ALA A 136 4.04 7.32 -11.29
CA ALA A 136 3.45 6.99 -12.59
C ALA A 136 2.24 7.88 -12.86
N THR A 137 2.02 8.19 -14.15
CA THR A 137 0.84 8.92 -14.63
C THR A 137 0.31 8.26 -15.88
N SER A 138 -1.01 8.18 -16.01
CA SER A 138 -1.69 7.74 -17.23
C SER A 138 -2.39 8.90 -17.92
N GLY A 139 -2.46 8.80 -19.22
CA GLY A 139 -3.13 9.73 -20.12
C GLY A 139 -3.07 9.11 -21.52
N GLU A 140 -2.43 9.76 -22.49
CA GLU A 140 -2.15 9.19 -23.81
C GLU A 140 -1.30 7.91 -23.69
N THR A 141 -0.34 7.90 -22.75
CA THR A 141 0.59 6.81 -22.46
C THR A 141 0.77 6.66 -20.96
N LEU A 142 1.46 5.61 -20.52
CA LEU A 142 1.93 5.48 -19.14
C LEU A 142 3.31 6.11 -19.03
N LYS A 143 3.43 7.15 -18.22
CA LYS A 143 4.70 7.86 -17.97
C LYS A 143 5.21 7.57 -16.59
N ILE A 144 6.51 7.34 -16.49
CA ILE A 144 7.22 7.14 -15.22
C ILE A 144 8.13 8.35 -14.99
N TRP A 145 7.94 9.00 -13.87
CA TRP A 145 8.65 10.20 -13.46
C TRP A 145 9.52 9.90 -12.25
N GLN A 146 10.75 10.37 -12.27
CA GLN A 146 11.59 10.41 -11.09
C GLN A 146 11.49 11.77 -10.43
N ILE A 147 11.23 11.77 -9.14
CA ILE A 147 11.09 12.97 -8.33
C ILE A 147 12.43 13.21 -7.64
N ASN A 148 13.04 14.35 -7.91
CA ASN A 148 14.23 14.81 -7.23
C ASN A 148 13.87 16.01 -6.34
N GLU A 149 14.78 16.45 -5.50
CA GLU A 149 14.55 17.60 -4.61
C GLU A 149 14.17 18.90 -5.35
N LYS A 150 14.72 19.11 -6.53
CA LYS A 150 14.59 20.38 -7.28
C LYS A 150 13.77 20.26 -8.55
N ASP A 151 13.70 19.07 -9.13
CA ASP A 151 13.08 18.83 -10.43
C ASP A 151 12.39 17.48 -10.51
N VAL A 152 11.66 17.27 -11.58
CA VAL A 152 11.02 15.98 -11.92
C VAL A 152 11.43 15.60 -13.33
N GLU A 153 12.01 14.41 -13.47
CA GLU A 153 12.50 13.91 -14.75
C GLU A 153 11.59 12.80 -15.30
N LEU A 154 11.27 12.89 -16.58
CA LEU A 154 10.61 11.79 -17.29
C LEU A 154 11.63 10.65 -17.52
N ARG A 155 11.42 9.52 -16.85
CA ARG A 155 12.28 8.33 -16.99
C ARG A 155 11.85 7.41 -18.09
N SER A 156 10.56 7.24 -18.29
CA SER A 156 10.02 6.36 -19.32
C SER A 156 8.66 6.85 -19.79
N ASP A 157 8.45 6.74 -21.09
CA ASP A 157 7.17 6.91 -21.74
C ASP A 157 6.80 5.57 -22.40
N LEU A 158 5.89 4.84 -21.78
CA LEU A 158 5.56 3.47 -22.16
C LEU A 158 4.40 3.49 -23.16
N VAL A 159 4.76 3.40 -24.42
CA VAL A 159 3.83 3.35 -25.55
C VAL A 159 3.54 1.89 -25.90
N ASN A 160 2.31 1.58 -26.24
CA ASN A 160 1.97 0.27 -26.78
C ASN A 160 2.60 0.12 -28.18
N ASN A 161 3.70 -0.62 -28.28
CA ASN A 161 4.47 -0.84 -29.51
C ASN A 161 3.76 -1.71 -30.56
N LYS A 162 2.59 -2.27 -30.25
CA LYS A 162 1.80 -2.91 -31.28
C LYS A 162 1.21 -1.81 -32.14
N GLN A 163 1.59 -1.77 -33.41
CA GLN A 163 0.93 -0.95 -34.44
C GLN A 163 -0.53 -1.42 -34.57
N ILE A 164 -1.34 -0.97 -33.63
CA ILE A 164 -2.78 -1.16 -33.69
C ILE A 164 -3.32 0.15 -34.26
N GLU A 165 -4.12 0.07 -35.31
CA GLU A 165 -4.81 1.21 -35.93
C GLU A 165 -5.66 2.02 -34.94
N PHE A 166 -5.86 1.50 -33.73
CA PHE A 166 -6.64 2.12 -32.67
C PHE A 166 -5.79 2.18 -31.39
N SER A 167 -5.07 3.26 -31.19
CA SER A 167 -4.45 3.58 -29.90
C SER A 167 -5.42 4.47 -29.12
N ALA A 168 -6.02 3.94 -28.07
CA ALA A 168 -6.84 4.73 -27.14
C ALA A 168 -5.98 5.21 -25.97
N PRO A 169 -6.27 6.39 -25.41
CA PRO A 169 -5.67 6.83 -24.16
C PRO A 169 -5.95 5.84 -23.03
N LEU A 170 -5.02 5.74 -22.10
CA LEU A 170 -5.20 4.92 -20.88
C LEU A 170 -6.22 5.58 -19.96
N THR A 171 -7.20 4.80 -19.51
CA THR A 171 -8.24 5.28 -18.59
C THR A 171 -7.84 5.15 -17.14
N SER A 172 -7.00 4.15 -16.82
CA SER A 172 -6.50 3.92 -15.48
C SER A 172 -5.26 3.03 -15.50
N PHE A 173 -4.62 2.90 -14.35
CA PHE A 173 -3.60 1.90 -14.09
C PHE A 173 -3.57 1.57 -12.60
N ASP A 174 -2.92 0.48 -12.24
CA ASP A 174 -2.64 0.18 -10.85
C ASP A 174 -1.25 -0.42 -10.69
N TRP A 175 -0.62 -0.08 -9.58
CA TRP A 175 0.74 -0.52 -9.26
C TRP A 175 0.68 -1.69 -8.29
N TYR A 176 1.30 -2.80 -8.64
CA TYR A 176 1.26 -3.97 -7.79
C TYR A 176 2.16 -3.81 -6.56
N PRO A 177 1.60 -3.72 -5.33
CA PRO A 177 2.37 -3.31 -4.15
C PRO A 177 3.37 -4.36 -3.66
N SER A 178 3.21 -5.63 -4.06
CA SER A 178 4.15 -6.70 -3.69
C SER A 178 5.31 -6.86 -4.66
N ASN A 179 5.27 -6.20 -5.82
CA ASN A 179 6.36 -6.18 -6.80
C ASN A 179 6.34 -4.86 -7.59
N MET A 180 7.22 -3.95 -7.21
CA MET A 180 7.30 -2.59 -7.76
C MET A 180 7.64 -2.55 -9.27
N ALA A 181 8.03 -3.68 -9.87
CA ALA A 181 8.27 -3.76 -11.31
C ALA A 181 6.99 -4.00 -12.14
N LEU A 182 5.84 -4.21 -11.49
CA LEU A 182 4.60 -4.54 -12.17
C LEU A 182 3.56 -3.42 -12.06
N ILE A 183 3.10 -2.96 -13.23
CA ILE A 183 1.98 -2.01 -13.37
C ILE A 183 0.99 -2.60 -14.38
N GLY A 184 -0.27 -2.65 -14.00
CA GLY A 184 -1.38 -2.98 -14.91
C GLY A 184 -2.03 -1.72 -15.45
N THR A 185 -2.40 -1.69 -16.72
CA THR A 185 -3.06 -0.54 -17.38
C THR A 185 -4.35 -0.95 -18.07
N SER A 186 -5.30 -0.01 -18.18
CA SER A 186 -6.58 -0.19 -18.88
C SER A 186 -6.91 0.99 -19.76
#